data_0ae6dd47511c6ac28954deb4b0c79e2d
#
_entry.id   0ae6dd47511c6ac28954deb4b0c79e2d
#
_cell.length_a   1.000
_cell.length_b   1.000
_cell.length_c   1.000
_cell.angle_alpha   90.00
_cell.angle_beta   90.00
_cell.angle_gamma   90.00
#
_symmetry.space_group_name_H-M   'P 1'
#
loop_
_entity.id
_entity.type
_entity.pdbx_description
1 polymer ?
#
loop_
_entity_poly.entity_id
_entity_poly.type
_entity_poly.pdbx_seq_one_letter_code
_entity_poly.pdbx_strand_id
1 'polypeptide(L)'
;MARIRWLTRTSRIVALCSAANFINSADRVIMPIAIVPMTDIFQWSLHAQGWILSAFAFGYFTSQILGSFWASKLGAKNVLICSVLLWSIATFVTPFLAHSLTALVICRIVLGFAEGLGLPTIFHLFAHSIPVEERSRAFSYLLASGSVGQTVASVLCPHLTWDACFYWFGSFGFIWVSLWYFVYPEDAFSSEDTIPLHMPKVISRSIRWADFILSKPLWAIYVAHFAMNWSSYIIMQWLPTYLARYLGGNAHSLSLTSVPYIVNSIFGVISGHVADGLLLKNWSVLNVRRLMTSVGLVGPALFLAIFCVVDHLPFAVVLVSISMGLSACNSAGHLSNHVDVAPNYAGTTFAISNTIATIPGILCGPVTASLVTAFDGKWMTVFLGATFVNLMGAFIYFTNSVATQVL
;
A
#
# COMPACT_ATOMS: atom_id res chain seq x y z
N MET A 1 2.90 -23.32 -31.76
CA MET A 1 2.35 -22.39 -30.72
C MET A 1 2.43 -20.97 -31.24
N ALA A 2 1.31 -20.32 -31.49
CA ALA A 2 1.27 -18.95 -32.01
C ALA A 2 1.84 -17.98 -30.92
N ARG A 3 3.05 -17.47 -31.17
CA ARG A 3 3.60 -16.37 -30.35
C ARG A 3 2.61 -15.22 -30.43
N ILE A 4 2.18 -14.72 -29.27
CA ILE A 4 1.42 -13.46 -29.14
C ILE A 4 2.38 -12.34 -29.59
N ARG A 5 2.40 -12.07 -30.88
CA ARG A 5 3.33 -11.17 -31.58
C ARG A 5 2.96 -9.67 -31.46
N TRP A 6 1.86 -9.36 -30.71
CA TRP A 6 1.26 -8.02 -30.68
C TRP A 6 1.81 -7.11 -29.57
N LEU A 7 2.53 -7.65 -28.59
CA LEU A 7 3.08 -6.88 -27.48
C LEU A 7 4.60 -6.88 -27.54
N THR A 8 5.20 -5.69 -27.37
CA THR A 8 6.64 -5.56 -27.23
C THR A 8 7.13 -6.31 -25.98
N ARG A 9 8.45 -6.58 -25.88
CA ARG A 9 9.06 -7.19 -24.70
C ARG A 9 8.69 -6.42 -23.42
N THR A 10 8.87 -5.09 -23.45
CA THR A 10 8.52 -4.18 -22.35
C THR A 10 7.05 -4.32 -21.96
N SER A 11 6.14 -4.28 -22.93
CA SER A 11 4.70 -4.36 -22.67
C SER A 11 4.30 -5.69 -21.99
N ARG A 12 4.96 -6.81 -22.33
CA ARG A 12 4.71 -8.11 -21.70
C ARG A 12 5.17 -8.12 -20.23
N ILE A 13 6.37 -7.59 -19.96
CA ILE A 13 6.90 -7.51 -18.59
C ILE A 13 6.00 -6.61 -17.74
N VAL A 14 5.63 -5.43 -18.26
CA VAL A 14 4.76 -4.48 -17.55
C VAL A 14 3.39 -5.09 -17.28
N ALA A 15 2.78 -5.76 -18.26
CA ALA A 15 1.46 -6.40 -18.09
C ALA A 15 1.49 -7.50 -17.02
N LEU A 16 2.51 -8.37 -17.05
CA LEU A 16 2.66 -9.44 -16.06
C LEU A 16 2.90 -8.89 -14.66
N CYS A 17 3.78 -7.90 -14.50
CA CYS A 17 4.04 -7.28 -13.20
C CYS A 17 2.82 -6.50 -12.69
N SER A 18 2.10 -5.81 -13.57
CA SER A 18 0.85 -5.13 -13.21
C SER A 18 -0.24 -6.11 -12.79
N ALA A 19 -0.35 -7.27 -13.45
CA ALA A 19 -1.27 -8.32 -13.04
C ALA A 19 -0.89 -8.89 -11.65
N ALA A 20 0.39 -9.11 -11.37
CA ALA A 20 0.84 -9.51 -10.04
C ALA A 20 0.48 -8.47 -8.97
N ASN A 21 0.69 -7.17 -9.26
CA ASN A 21 0.35 -6.09 -8.32
C ASN A 21 -1.17 -5.91 -8.15
N PHE A 22 -1.96 -6.19 -9.18
CA PHE A 22 -3.42 -6.26 -9.08
C PHE A 22 -3.85 -7.31 -8.04
N ILE A 23 -3.33 -8.55 -8.15
CA ILE A 23 -3.66 -9.64 -7.22
C ILE A 23 -3.19 -9.29 -5.81
N ASN A 24 -1.94 -8.86 -5.65
CA ASN A 24 -1.35 -8.43 -4.38
C ASN A 24 -2.23 -7.38 -3.67
N SER A 25 -2.67 -6.37 -4.41
CA SER A 25 -3.47 -5.29 -3.84
C SER A 25 -4.91 -5.70 -3.54
N ALA A 26 -5.48 -6.62 -4.32
CA ALA A 26 -6.78 -7.21 -4.06
C ALA A 26 -6.78 -8.01 -2.75
N ASP A 27 -5.77 -8.87 -2.53
CA ASP A 27 -5.66 -9.73 -1.34
C ASP A 27 -5.66 -8.95 -0.03
N ARG A 28 -5.17 -7.70 -0.04
CA ARG A 28 -5.13 -6.82 1.15
C ARG A 28 -6.51 -6.41 1.66
N VAL A 29 -7.50 -6.30 0.79
CA VAL A 29 -8.85 -5.86 1.16
C VAL A 29 -9.83 -7.01 1.38
N ILE A 30 -9.48 -8.24 0.97
CA ILE A 30 -10.32 -9.42 1.14
C ILE A 30 -10.59 -9.72 2.61
N MET A 31 -9.54 -9.84 3.44
CA MET A 31 -9.71 -10.18 4.86
C MET A 31 -10.51 -9.13 5.63
N PRO A 32 -10.28 -7.79 5.49
CA PRO A 32 -11.13 -6.78 6.11
C PRO A 32 -12.62 -6.89 5.78
N ILE A 33 -12.97 -7.37 4.58
CA ILE A 33 -14.35 -7.59 4.17
C ILE A 33 -14.87 -8.94 4.70
N ALA A 34 -14.10 -10.00 4.49
CA ALA A 34 -14.47 -11.35 4.88
C ALA A 34 -14.58 -11.54 6.40
N ILE A 35 -13.81 -10.77 7.20
CA ILE A 35 -13.84 -10.87 8.66
C ILE A 35 -15.22 -10.55 9.25
N VAL A 36 -16.03 -9.75 8.54
CA VAL A 36 -17.39 -9.38 9.00
C VAL A 36 -18.28 -10.62 9.11
N PRO A 37 -18.54 -11.38 8.02
CA PRO A 37 -19.31 -12.64 8.13
C PRO A 37 -18.56 -13.74 8.89
N MET A 38 -17.23 -13.81 8.81
CA MET A 38 -16.44 -14.79 9.56
C MET A 38 -16.60 -14.62 11.07
N THR A 39 -16.70 -13.38 11.56
CA THR A 39 -16.93 -13.12 13.00
C THR A 39 -18.23 -13.70 13.49
N ASP A 40 -19.29 -13.71 12.67
CA ASP A 40 -20.58 -14.32 13.05
C ASP A 40 -20.49 -15.85 13.12
N ILE A 41 -19.67 -16.45 12.25
CA ILE A 41 -19.51 -17.90 12.19
C ILE A 41 -18.59 -18.40 13.30
N PHE A 42 -17.44 -17.74 13.50
CA PHE A 42 -16.40 -18.19 14.43
C PHE A 42 -16.46 -17.51 15.80
N GLN A 43 -17.38 -16.57 16.01
CA GLN A 43 -17.60 -15.85 17.27
C GLN A 43 -16.32 -15.15 17.79
N TRP A 44 -15.55 -14.53 16.88
CA TRP A 44 -14.32 -13.87 17.25
C TRP A 44 -14.56 -12.58 18.02
N SER A 45 -13.81 -12.42 19.12
CA SER A 45 -13.76 -11.14 19.83
C SER A 45 -13.13 -10.04 18.95
N LEU A 46 -13.38 -8.78 19.30
CA LEU A 46 -12.79 -7.64 18.58
C LEU A 46 -11.24 -7.68 18.62
N HIS A 47 -10.67 -8.16 19.73
CA HIS A 47 -9.21 -8.35 19.84
C HIS A 47 -8.69 -9.42 18.87
N ALA A 48 -9.39 -10.55 18.72
CA ALA A 48 -9.01 -11.57 17.75
C ALA A 48 -9.04 -11.01 16.32
N GLN A 49 -10.08 -10.27 15.96
CA GLN A 49 -10.19 -9.58 14.68
C GLN A 49 -9.01 -8.62 14.47
N GLY A 50 -8.66 -7.81 15.48
CA GLY A 50 -7.53 -6.90 15.43
C GLY A 50 -6.20 -7.60 15.14
N TRP A 51 -5.94 -8.74 15.78
CA TRP A 51 -4.73 -9.53 15.51
C TRP A 51 -4.71 -10.15 14.11
N ILE A 52 -5.85 -10.68 13.63
CA ILE A 52 -5.97 -11.23 12.27
C ILE A 52 -5.67 -10.16 11.23
N LEU A 53 -6.22 -8.96 11.38
CA LEU A 53 -6.04 -7.85 10.45
C LEU A 53 -4.59 -7.31 10.45
N SER A 54 -3.95 -7.27 11.62
CA SER A 54 -2.57 -6.77 11.76
C SER A 54 -1.51 -7.78 11.39
N ALA A 55 -1.81 -9.08 11.45
CA ALA A 55 -0.85 -10.15 11.19
C ALA A 55 -0.20 -10.03 9.80
N PHE A 56 -0.96 -9.62 8.80
CA PHE A 56 -0.45 -9.33 7.47
C PHE A 56 0.67 -8.28 7.48
N ALA A 57 0.44 -7.15 8.16
CA ALA A 57 1.39 -6.06 8.20
C ALA A 57 2.70 -6.46 8.92
N PHE A 58 2.62 -7.35 9.90
CA PHE A 58 3.79 -7.90 10.57
C PHE A 58 4.69 -8.68 9.60
N GLY A 59 4.11 -9.59 8.81
CA GLY A 59 4.85 -10.32 7.76
C GLY A 59 5.42 -9.39 6.71
N TYR A 60 4.61 -8.44 6.24
CA TYR A 60 5.00 -7.46 5.23
C TYR A 60 6.18 -6.58 5.68
N PHE A 61 6.17 -6.13 6.93
CA PHE A 61 7.26 -5.36 7.54
C PHE A 61 8.61 -6.07 7.47
N THR A 62 8.63 -7.38 7.76
CA THR A 62 9.87 -8.16 7.83
C THR A 62 10.51 -8.43 6.48
N SER A 63 9.74 -8.39 5.38
CA SER A 63 10.19 -8.85 4.06
C SER A 63 10.54 -7.74 3.07
N GLN A 64 10.13 -6.49 3.30
CA GLN A 64 10.31 -5.40 2.33
C GLN A 64 11.78 -5.18 1.92
N ILE A 65 12.70 -5.21 2.88
CA ILE A 65 14.13 -5.03 2.61
C ILE A 65 14.72 -6.26 1.94
N LEU A 66 14.21 -7.45 2.28
CA LEU A 66 14.70 -8.73 1.73
C LEU A 66 14.38 -8.91 0.25
N GLY A 67 13.27 -8.35 -0.23
CA GLY A 67 12.82 -8.51 -1.63
C GLY A 67 13.86 -8.02 -2.63
N SER A 68 14.38 -6.81 -2.47
CA SER A 68 15.41 -6.26 -3.35
C SER A 68 16.74 -7.03 -3.25
N PHE A 69 17.12 -7.43 -2.04
CA PHE A 69 18.34 -8.21 -1.80
C PHE A 69 18.27 -9.59 -2.45
N TRP A 70 17.16 -10.30 -2.30
CA TRP A 70 16.99 -11.61 -2.93
C TRP A 70 16.83 -11.51 -4.45
N ALA A 71 16.16 -10.45 -4.95
CA ALA A 71 16.05 -10.19 -6.39
C ALA A 71 17.43 -10.05 -7.05
N SER A 72 18.39 -9.37 -6.37
CA SER A 72 19.75 -9.22 -6.89
C SER A 72 20.60 -10.49 -6.82
N LYS A 73 20.36 -11.36 -5.83
CA LYS A 73 21.15 -12.60 -5.65
C LYS A 73 20.58 -13.82 -6.36
N LEU A 74 19.25 -13.99 -6.32
CA LEU A 74 18.56 -15.19 -6.82
C LEU A 74 17.89 -14.95 -8.18
N GLY A 75 17.95 -13.70 -8.66
CA GLY A 75 17.26 -13.25 -9.87
C GLY A 75 15.80 -12.86 -9.60
N ALA A 76 15.43 -11.65 -10.06
CA ALA A 76 14.10 -11.08 -9.80
C ALA A 76 12.95 -11.96 -10.35
N LYS A 77 13.17 -12.67 -11.47
CA LYS A 77 12.21 -13.62 -12.05
C LYS A 77 11.81 -14.70 -11.04
N ASN A 78 12.79 -15.36 -10.44
CA ASN A 78 12.56 -16.50 -9.54
C ASN A 78 11.94 -16.02 -8.22
N VAL A 79 12.44 -14.90 -7.66
CA VAL A 79 11.90 -14.34 -6.42
C VAL A 79 10.44 -13.93 -6.60
N LEU A 80 10.08 -13.32 -7.74
CA LEU A 80 8.71 -12.93 -7.99
C LEU A 80 7.78 -14.15 -8.14
N ILE A 81 8.19 -15.20 -8.86
CA ILE A 81 7.41 -16.44 -8.98
C ILE A 81 7.18 -17.07 -7.60
N CYS A 82 8.25 -17.23 -6.81
CA CYS A 82 8.15 -17.80 -5.46
C CYS A 82 7.25 -16.95 -4.55
N SER A 83 7.35 -15.64 -4.63
CA SER A 83 6.49 -14.73 -3.86
C SER A 83 5.03 -14.87 -4.24
N VAL A 84 4.71 -14.79 -5.56
CA VAL A 84 3.32 -14.95 -6.04
C VAL A 84 2.76 -16.32 -5.66
N LEU A 85 3.53 -17.38 -5.83
CA LEU A 85 3.09 -18.73 -5.47
C LEU A 85 2.81 -18.85 -3.97
N LEU A 86 3.71 -18.32 -3.13
CA LEU A 86 3.58 -18.41 -1.67
C LEU A 86 2.38 -17.62 -1.16
N TRP A 87 2.17 -16.38 -1.64
CA TRP A 87 1.00 -15.61 -1.20
C TRP A 87 -0.31 -16.21 -1.73
N SER A 88 -0.31 -16.76 -2.95
CA SER A 88 -1.51 -17.39 -3.52
C SER A 88 -1.88 -18.67 -2.77
N ILE A 89 -0.90 -19.47 -2.37
CA ILE A 89 -1.13 -20.63 -1.49
C ILE A 89 -1.71 -20.15 -0.15
N ALA A 90 -1.10 -19.13 0.48
CA ALA A 90 -1.57 -18.61 1.75
C ALA A 90 -3.01 -18.06 1.66
N THR A 91 -3.35 -17.33 0.58
CA THR A 91 -4.71 -16.87 0.32
C THR A 91 -5.66 -18.06 0.15
N PHE A 92 -5.32 -19.01 -0.71
CA PHE A 92 -6.17 -20.16 -1.05
C PHE A 92 -6.44 -21.08 0.16
N VAL A 93 -5.46 -21.29 1.04
CA VAL A 93 -5.61 -22.16 2.21
C VAL A 93 -6.25 -21.44 3.41
N THR A 94 -6.44 -20.13 3.37
CA THR A 94 -7.04 -19.35 4.47
C THR A 94 -8.35 -19.94 4.98
N PRO A 95 -9.33 -20.38 4.15
CA PRO A 95 -10.57 -20.96 4.64
C PRO A 95 -10.38 -22.24 5.46
N PHE A 96 -9.43 -23.08 5.10
CA PHE A 96 -9.13 -24.32 5.83
C PHE A 96 -8.57 -24.06 7.22
N LEU A 97 -7.86 -22.93 7.39
CA LEU A 97 -7.18 -22.54 8.62
C LEU A 97 -8.05 -21.64 9.52
N ALA A 98 -9.20 -21.18 9.03
CA ALA A 98 -10.09 -20.26 9.73
C ALA A 98 -10.63 -20.80 11.07
N HIS A 99 -10.72 -22.13 11.23
CA HIS A 99 -11.16 -22.77 12.47
C HIS A 99 -10.15 -22.62 13.63
N SER A 100 -8.89 -22.30 13.36
CA SER A 100 -7.85 -22.07 14.36
C SER A 100 -7.32 -20.64 14.25
N LEU A 101 -7.59 -19.82 15.26
CA LEU A 101 -7.11 -18.43 15.30
C LEU A 101 -5.58 -18.35 15.09
N THR A 102 -4.82 -19.21 15.79
CA THR A 102 -3.36 -19.23 15.68
C THR A 102 -2.91 -19.59 14.26
N ALA A 103 -3.51 -20.62 13.65
CA ALA A 103 -3.17 -21.03 12.29
C ALA A 103 -3.50 -19.94 11.27
N LEU A 104 -4.63 -19.27 11.43
CA LEU A 104 -5.04 -18.16 10.58
C LEU A 104 -4.07 -16.97 10.70
N VAL A 105 -3.69 -16.58 11.92
CA VAL A 105 -2.71 -15.50 12.16
C VAL A 105 -1.36 -15.83 11.52
N ILE A 106 -0.85 -17.04 11.69
CA ILE A 106 0.39 -17.49 11.05
C ILE A 106 0.27 -17.42 9.52
N CYS A 107 -0.83 -17.90 8.96
CA CYS A 107 -1.12 -17.83 7.53
C CYS A 107 -1.09 -16.39 7.02
N ARG A 108 -1.70 -15.45 7.75
CA ARG A 108 -1.68 -14.01 7.43
C ARG A 108 -0.28 -13.40 7.50
N ILE A 109 0.56 -13.84 8.44
CA ILE A 109 1.98 -13.43 8.51
C ILE A 109 2.74 -13.94 7.28
N VAL A 110 2.55 -15.20 6.91
CA VAL A 110 3.19 -15.80 5.72
C VAL A 110 2.74 -15.08 4.44
N LEU A 111 1.44 -14.78 4.32
CA LEU A 111 0.91 -13.98 3.21
C LEU A 111 1.59 -12.61 3.13
N GLY A 112 1.63 -11.89 4.24
CA GLY A 112 2.26 -10.57 4.30
C GLY A 112 3.75 -10.62 3.96
N PHE A 113 4.47 -11.64 4.47
CA PHE A 113 5.87 -11.86 4.13
C PHE A 113 6.08 -12.07 2.63
N ALA A 114 5.27 -12.88 2.00
CA ALA A 114 5.36 -13.15 0.57
C ALA A 114 5.04 -11.89 -0.28
N GLU A 115 3.99 -11.16 0.08
CA GLU A 115 3.59 -9.93 -0.62
C GLU A 115 4.61 -8.79 -0.47
N GLY A 116 5.27 -8.69 0.69
CA GLY A 116 6.27 -7.66 0.94
C GLY A 116 7.52 -7.81 0.07
N LEU A 117 7.80 -9.00 -0.44
CA LEU A 117 8.87 -9.23 -1.44
C LEU A 117 8.48 -8.72 -2.84
N GLY A 118 7.19 -8.62 -3.16
CA GLY A 118 6.69 -8.40 -4.52
C GLY A 118 7.13 -7.07 -5.14
N LEU A 119 6.72 -5.95 -4.57
CA LEU A 119 7.02 -4.62 -5.14
C LEU A 119 8.52 -4.31 -5.24
N PRO A 120 9.37 -4.56 -4.22
CA PRO A 120 10.81 -4.36 -4.35
C PRO A 120 11.43 -5.20 -5.47
N THR A 121 10.94 -6.44 -5.65
CA THR A 121 11.38 -7.33 -6.74
C THR A 121 10.95 -6.81 -8.11
N ILE A 122 9.71 -6.31 -8.24
CA ILE A 122 9.23 -5.70 -9.50
C ILE A 122 10.01 -4.43 -9.83
N PHE A 123 10.32 -3.60 -8.82
CA PHE A 123 11.13 -2.39 -9.04
C PHE A 123 12.54 -2.74 -9.51
N HIS A 124 13.16 -3.77 -8.92
CA HIS A 124 14.44 -4.28 -9.38
C HIS A 124 14.35 -4.79 -10.84
N LEU A 125 13.30 -5.55 -11.17
CA LEU A 125 13.06 -6.05 -12.53
C LEU A 125 12.89 -4.91 -13.54
N PHE A 126 12.10 -3.87 -13.22
CA PHE A 126 11.89 -2.72 -14.09
C PHE A 126 13.18 -1.93 -14.32
N ALA A 127 13.99 -1.77 -13.28
CA ALA A 127 15.27 -1.06 -13.41
C ALA A 127 16.23 -1.74 -14.38
N HIS A 128 16.17 -3.07 -14.53
CA HIS A 128 17.09 -3.84 -15.39
C HIS A 128 16.50 -4.24 -16.75
N SER A 129 15.16 -4.27 -16.87
CA SER A 129 14.49 -4.82 -18.06
C SER A 129 13.74 -3.79 -18.90
N ILE A 130 13.54 -2.56 -18.38
CA ILE A 130 12.76 -1.51 -19.06
C ILE A 130 13.65 -0.32 -19.40
N PRO A 131 13.63 0.16 -20.66
CA PRO A 131 14.32 1.39 -21.06
C PRO A 131 13.93 2.59 -20.21
N VAL A 132 14.86 3.51 -19.97
CA VAL A 132 14.65 4.68 -19.07
C VAL A 132 13.46 5.52 -19.50
N GLU A 133 13.26 5.67 -20.81
CA GLU A 133 12.19 6.47 -21.42
C GLU A 133 10.78 5.90 -21.16
N GLU A 134 10.68 4.58 -20.93
CA GLU A 134 9.40 3.89 -20.71
C GLU A 134 9.12 3.61 -19.23
N ARG A 135 10.11 3.77 -18.33
CA ARG A 135 9.98 3.41 -16.90
C ARG A 135 8.86 4.15 -16.20
N SER A 136 8.73 5.46 -16.41
CA SER A 136 7.67 6.26 -15.75
C SER A 136 6.29 5.74 -16.09
N ARG A 137 6.03 5.41 -17.35
CA ARG A 137 4.76 4.80 -17.80
C ARG A 137 4.56 3.41 -17.19
N ALA A 138 5.61 2.59 -17.16
CA ALA A 138 5.56 1.25 -16.56
C ALA A 138 5.18 1.30 -15.08
N PHE A 139 5.79 2.20 -14.31
CA PHE A 139 5.45 2.41 -12.90
C PHE A 139 4.02 2.93 -12.72
N SER A 140 3.56 3.82 -13.59
CA SER A 140 2.18 4.32 -13.55
C SER A 140 1.16 3.19 -13.76
N TYR A 141 1.38 2.31 -14.75
CA TYR A 141 0.53 1.14 -14.96
C TYR A 141 0.56 0.16 -13.79
N LEU A 142 1.75 -0.06 -13.23
CA LEU A 142 1.93 -0.92 -12.06
C LEU A 142 1.09 -0.40 -10.87
N LEU A 143 1.22 0.88 -10.52
CA LEU A 143 0.50 1.46 -9.38
C LEU A 143 -1.01 1.52 -9.64
N ALA A 144 -1.42 1.91 -10.84
CA ALA A 144 -2.83 1.93 -11.22
C ALA A 144 -3.49 0.55 -11.12
N SER A 145 -2.79 -0.51 -11.53
CA SER A 145 -3.30 -1.88 -11.43
C SER A 145 -3.59 -2.29 -9.99
N GLY A 146 -2.78 -1.84 -9.02
CA GLY A 146 -3.03 -2.07 -7.60
C GLY A 146 -4.33 -1.42 -7.12
N SER A 147 -4.57 -0.16 -7.49
CA SER A 147 -5.82 0.53 -7.15
C SER A 147 -7.05 -0.14 -7.79
N VAL A 148 -6.91 -0.62 -9.02
CA VAL A 148 -7.97 -1.38 -9.69
C VAL A 148 -8.22 -2.71 -8.96
N GLY A 149 -7.16 -3.41 -8.52
CA GLY A 149 -7.28 -4.66 -7.76
C GLY A 149 -8.05 -4.47 -6.44
N GLN A 150 -7.70 -3.44 -5.67
CA GLN A 150 -8.43 -3.10 -4.44
C GLN A 150 -9.91 -2.79 -4.70
N THR A 151 -10.19 -2.00 -5.74
CA THR A 151 -11.55 -1.64 -6.12
C THR A 151 -12.36 -2.87 -6.52
N VAL A 152 -11.81 -3.73 -7.39
CA VAL A 152 -12.47 -4.95 -7.88
C VAL A 152 -12.77 -5.89 -6.72
N ALA A 153 -11.80 -6.14 -5.84
CA ALA A 153 -12.02 -6.99 -4.66
C ALA A 153 -13.08 -6.40 -3.72
N SER A 154 -13.06 -5.08 -3.47
CA SER A 154 -14.04 -4.42 -2.61
C SER A 154 -15.47 -4.44 -3.17
N VAL A 155 -15.62 -4.47 -4.49
CA VAL A 155 -16.94 -4.60 -5.14
C VAL A 155 -17.41 -6.05 -5.15
N LEU A 156 -16.53 -7.00 -5.48
CA LEU A 156 -16.92 -8.40 -5.70
C LEU A 156 -17.06 -9.20 -4.40
N CYS A 157 -16.14 -9.05 -3.44
CA CYS A 157 -16.12 -9.87 -2.24
C CYS A 157 -17.41 -9.82 -1.41
N PRO A 158 -18.10 -8.67 -1.26
CA PRO A 158 -19.37 -8.64 -0.51
C PRO A 158 -20.52 -9.45 -1.14
N HIS A 159 -20.41 -9.81 -2.42
CA HIS A 159 -21.40 -10.61 -3.15
C HIS A 159 -21.06 -12.10 -3.21
N LEU A 160 -19.89 -12.48 -2.72
CA LEU A 160 -19.43 -13.86 -2.63
C LEU A 160 -19.52 -14.35 -1.20
N THR A 161 -19.55 -15.69 -1.02
CA THR A 161 -19.31 -16.25 0.30
C THR A 161 -17.89 -15.93 0.74
N TRP A 162 -17.66 -15.78 2.05
CA TRP A 162 -16.36 -15.34 2.57
C TRP A 162 -15.21 -16.26 2.14
N ASP A 163 -15.44 -17.58 2.07
CA ASP A 163 -14.49 -18.59 1.64
C ASP A 163 -14.23 -18.53 0.11
N ALA A 164 -15.28 -18.31 -0.67
CA ALA A 164 -15.16 -18.16 -2.12
C ALA A 164 -14.22 -17.00 -2.51
N CYS A 165 -14.22 -15.90 -1.75
CA CYS A 165 -13.28 -14.77 -1.99
C CYS A 165 -11.82 -15.26 -1.98
N PHE A 166 -11.44 -16.06 -0.98
CA PHE A 166 -10.08 -16.57 -0.86
C PHE A 166 -9.73 -17.58 -1.95
N TYR A 167 -10.67 -18.46 -2.30
CA TYR A 167 -10.45 -19.44 -3.40
C TYR A 167 -10.29 -18.74 -4.75
N TRP A 168 -11.14 -17.77 -5.07
CA TRP A 168 -11.08 -17.03 -6.33
C TRP A 168 -9.77 -16.26 -6.46
N PHE A 169 -9.43 -15.40 -5.52
CA PHE A 169 -8.25 -14.56 -5.61
C PHE A 169 -6.96 -15.35 -5.46
N GLY A 170 -6.91 -16.37 -4.59
CA GLY A 170 -5.78 -17.29 -4.52
C GLY A 170 -5.55 -18.05 -5.83
N SER A 171 -6.63 -18.46 -6.52
CA SER A 171 -6.53 -19.15 -7.83
C SER A 171 -5.97 -18.24 -8.93
N PHE A 172 -6.23 -16.94 -8.90
CA PHE A 172 -5.65 -16.02 -9.88
C PHE A 172 -4.12 -16.00 -9.85
N GLY A 173 -3.52 -16.17 -8.68
CA GLY A 173 -2.08 -16.26 -8.58
C GLY A 173 -1.50 -17.51 -9.22
N PHE A 174 -2.16 -18.66 -9.11
CA PHE A 174 -1.73 -19.89 -9.82
C PHE A 174 -1.84 -19.74 -11.34
N ILE A 175 -2.91 -19.09 -11.82
CA ILE A 175 -3.06 -18.76 -13.24
C ILE A 175 -1.93 -17.82 -13.67
N TRP A 176 -1.61 -16.80 -12.85
CA TRP A 176 -0.55 -15.86 -13.13
C TRP A 176 0.82 -16.55 -13.22
N VAL A 177 1.16 -17.45 -12.29
CA VAL A 177 2.42 -18.24 -12.32
C VAL A 177 2.53 -19.04 -13.62
N SER A 178 1.44 -19.66 -14.05
CA SER A 178 1.39 -20.38 -15.32
C SER A 178 1.60 -19.44 -16.51
N LEU A 179 0.91 -18.30 -16.54
CA LEU A 179 1.07 -17.28 -17.59
C LEU A 179 2.49 -16.73 -17.61
N TRP A 180 3.08 -16.48 -16.44
CA TRP A 180 4.47 -16.01 -16.33
C TRP A 180 5.43 -16.97 -17.02
N TYR A 181 5.29 -18.27 -16.78
CA TYR A 181 6.15 -19.30 -17.38
C TYR A 181 6.10 -19.30 -18.91
N PHE A 182 4.89 -19.11 -19.50
CA PHE A 182 4.72 -19.15 -20.96
C PHE A 182 4.97 -17.79 -21.66
N VAL A 183 4.74 -16.69 -21.00
CA VAL A 183 4.70 -15.34 -21.63
C VAL A 183 5.96 -14.52 -21.32
N TYR A 184 6.64 -14.81 -20.20
CA TYR A 184 7.84 -14.08 -19.83
C TYR A 184 8.96 -14.34 -20.84
N PRO A 185 9.57 -13.30 -21.45
CA PRO A 185 10.61 -13.47 -22.44
C PRO A 185 11.89 -14.05 -21.80
N GLU A 186 12.38 -15.17 -22.29
CA GLU A 186 13.59 -15.84 -21.78
C GLU A 186 14.84 -14.98 -21.96
N ASP A 187 14.90 -14.16 -23.03
CA ASP A 187 16.01 -13.28 -23.36
C ASP A 187 16.10 -12.02 -22.47
N ALA A 188 15.26 -11.93 -21.41
CA ALA A 188 15.23 -10.76 -20.54
C ALA A 188 16.51 -10.58 -19.71
N PHE A 189 17.40 -11.58 -19.66
CA PHE A 189 18.65 -11.61 -18.92
C PHE A 189 19.83 -12.18 -19.75
N SER A 190 19.86 -11.96 -21.06
CA SER A 190 21.11 -12.19 -21.76
C SER A 190 22.15 -11.19 -21.20
N SER A 191 23.25 -11.74 -20.72
CA SER A 191 24.34 -11.03 -20.04
C SER A 191 25.05 -9.97 -20.90
N GLU A 192 24.64 -9.77 -22.14
CA GLU A 192 25.17 -8.77 -23.06
C GLU A 192 24.40 -7.43 -23.05
N ASP A 193 23.16 -7.41 -22.55
CA ASP A 193 22.33 -6.22 -22.41
C ASP A 193 22.32 -5.61 -20.99
N THR A 194 23.34 -5.87 -20.19
CA THR A 194 23.62 -4.99 -19.06
C THR A 194 23.98 -3.64 -19.64
N ILE A 195 22.93 -2.82 -19.89
CA ILE A 195 23.13 -1.38 -20.10
C ILE A 195 23.94 -0.93 -18.89
N PRO A 196 25.22 -0.53 -19.09
CA PRO A 196 25.98 0.00 -17.99
C PRO A 196 25.11 1.14 -17.45
N LEU A 197 24.68 1.02 -16.20
CA LEU A 197 24.20 2.18 -15.48
C LEU A 197 25.39 3.15 -15.54
N HIS A 198 25.41 4.03 -16.56
CA HIS A 198 26.14 5.26 -16.52
C HIS A 198 25.47 6.10 -15.42
N MET A 199 25.60 5.61 -14.20
CA MET A 199 25.52 6.50 -13.05
C MET A 199 26.66 7.48 -13.27
N PRO A 200 26.40 8.79 -13.42
CA PRO A 200 27.48 9.75 -13.34
C PRO A 200 28.26 9.35 -12.08
N LYS A 201 29.59 9.26 -12.17
CA LYS A 201 30.49 9.05 -11.03
C LYS A 201 30.22 10.19 -10.05
N VAL A 202 29.17 10.06 -9.28
CA VAL A 202 28.92 10.93 -8.15
C VAL A 202 30.07 10.68 -7.20
N ILE A 203 30.80 11.74 -6.86
CA ILE A 203 31.83 11.75 -5.82
C ILE A 203 31.20 11.08 -4.63
N SER A 204 31.51 9.82 -4.37
CA SER A 204 30.89 9.04 -3.32
C SER A 204 31.47 9.52 -1.99
N ARG A 205 30.82 10.52 -1.41
CA ARG A 205 30.92 10.69 0.04
C ARG A 205 30.41 9.38 0.61
N SER A 206 31.22 8.69 1.40
CA SER A 206 30.80 7.44 2.03
C SER A 206 29.69 7.78 3.05
N ILE A 207 28.42 7.66 2.59
CA ILE A 207 27.26 7.92 3.44
C ILE A 207 27.12 6.75 4.40
N ARG A 208 27.08 7.05 5.67
CA ARG A 208 26.89 6.08 6.74
C ARG A 208 25.39 5.89 7.00
N TRP A 209 24.97 4.74 7.44
CA TRP A 209 23.59 4.47 7.88
C TRP A 209 23.07 5.49 8.91
N ALA A 210 23.99 6.01 9.76
CA ALA A 210 23.68 7.06 10.72
C ALA A 210 23.13 8.33 10.05
N ASP A 211 23.56 8.68 8.85
CA ASP A 211 23.15 9.91 8.17
C ASP A 211 21.65 9.86 7.77
N PHE A 212 21.12 8.65 7.49
CA PHE A 212 19.68 8.43 7.24
C PHE A 212 18.83 8.54 8.51
N ILE A 213 19.38 8.19 9.68
CA ILE A 213 18.65 8.14 10.94
C ILE A 213 18.78 9.46 11.71
N LEU A 214 19.89 10.19 11.56
CA LEU A 214 20.14 11.43 12.32
C LEU A 214 19.62 12.71 11.61
N SER A 215 19.18 12.61 10.36
CA SER A 215 18.73 13.75 9.57
C SER A 215 17.31 14.19 9.96
N LYS A 216 17.17 15.40 10.53
CA LYS A 216 15.86 15.97 10.87
C LYS A 216 14.90 16.09 9.66
N PRO A 217 15.34 16.56 8.48
CA PRO A 217 14.47 16.61 7.31
C PRO A 217 13.94 15.24 6.86
N LEU A 218 14.74 14.18 6.99
CA LEU A 218 14.28 12.82 6.68
C LEU A 218 13.25 12.33 7.70
N TRP A 219 13.45 12.63 8.99
CA TRP A 219 12.44 12.33 10.02
C TRP A 219 11.13 13.06 9.80
N ALA A 220 11.15 14.28 9.27
CA ALA A 220 9.91 14.97 8.89
C ALA A 220 9.11 14.17 7.85
N ILE A 221 9.79 13.61 6.85
CA ILE A 221 9.18 12.75 5.84
C ILE A 221 8.68 11.43 6.47
N TYR A 222 9.51 10.78 7.29
CA TYR A 222 9.17 9.49 7.92
C TYR A 222 7.94 9.61 8.82
N VAL A 223 7.85 10.68 9.62
CA VAL A 223 6.70 10.94 10.49
C VAL A 223 5.45 11.26 9.70
N ALA A 224 5.56 12.05 8.62
CA ALA A 224 4.42 12.32 7.74
C ALA A 224 3.90 11.04 7.06
N HIS A 225 4.80 10.17 6.61
CA HIS A 225 4.44 8.87 6.00
C HIS A 225 3.81 7.92 7.03
N PHE A 226 4.34 7.88 8.25
CA PHE A 226 3.74 7.13 9.35
C PHE A 226 2.32 7.63 9.66
N ALA A 227 2.12 8.95 9.76
CA ALA A 227 0.83 9.55 10.07
C ALA A 227 -0.21 9.29 8.97
N MET A 228 0.17 9.44 7.71
CA MET A 228 -0.67 9.09 6.56
C MET A 228 -1.13 7.63 6.64
N ASN A 229 -0.20 6.72 6.90
CA ASN A 229 -0.49 5.30 6.96
C ASN A 229 -1.31 4.91 8.20
N TRP A 230 -1.19 5.62 9.31
CA TRP A 230 -2.02 5.38 10.49
C TRP A 230 -3.51 5.45 10.14
N SER A 231 -3.94 6.53 9.51
CA SER A 231 -5.33 6.69 9.08
C SER A 231 -5.72 5.71 7.97
N SER A 232 -4.83 5.50 7.01
CA SER A 232 -5.08 4.58 5.89
C SER A 232 -5.28 3.14 6.37
N TYR A 233 -4.48 2.67 7.34
CA TYR A 233 -4.64 1.32 7.89
C TYR A 233 -5.89 1.18 8.77
N ILE A 234 -6.27 2.21 9.55
CA ILE A 234 -7.54 2.18 10.28
C ILE A 234 -8.71 2.02 9.30
N ILE A 235 -8.74 2.84 8.24
CA ILE A 235 -9.80 2.77 7.24
C ILE A 235 -9.77 1.40 6.55
N MET A 236 -8.62 0.96 6.05
CA MET A 236 -8.50 -0.29 5.33
C MET A 236 -8.90 -1.52 6.16
N GLN A 237 -8.47 -1.57 7.43
CA GLN A 237 -8.70 -2.72 8.29
C GLN A 237 -10.10 -2.74 8.90
N TRP A 238 -10.65 -1.58 9.27
CA TRP A 238 -11.82 -1.51 10.12
C TRP A 238 -13.07 -0.90 9.47
N LEU A 239 -12.93 -0.21 8.31
CA LEU A 239 -14.09 0.40 7.65
C LEU A 239 -15.21 -0.61 7.35
N PRO A 240 -14.94 -1.83 6.81
CA PRO A 240 -15.98 -2.80 6.56
C PRO A 240 -16.73 -3.19 7.85
N THR A 241 -16.00 -3.47 8.93
CA THR A 241 -16.56 -3.80 10.24
C THR A 241 -17.38 -2.64 10.82
N TYR A 242 -16.86 -1.41 10.71
CA TYR A 242 -17.56 -0.20 11.17
C TYR A 242 -18.86 0.02 10.42
N LEU A 243 -18.85 -0.05 9.09
CA LEU A 243 -20.06 0.12 8.27
C LEU A 243 -21.11 -0.96 8.57
N ALA A 244 -20.69 -2.21 8.71
CA ALA A 244 -21.61 -3.33 8.93
C ALA A 244 -22.18 -3.35 10.36
N ARG A 245 -21.34 -3.18 11.38
CA ARG A 245 -21.70 -3.39 12.79
C ARG A 245 -22.19 -2.15 13.51
N TYR A 246 -21.72 -0.98 13.06
CA TYR A 246 -22.01 0.29 13.71
C TYR A 246 -23.08 1.10 13.00
N LEU A 247 -22.98 1.16 11.66
CA LEU A 247 -23.92 1.92 10.83
C LEU A 247 -25.05 1.04 10.26
N GLY A 248 -25.16 -0.22 10.71
CA GLY A 248 -26.22 -1.14 10.30
C GLY A 248 -26.20 -1.52 8.82
N GLY A 249 -25.03 -1.46 8.20
CA GLY A 249 -24.86 -1.81 6.79
C GLY A 249 -25.08 -3.30 6.53
N ASN A 250 -25.63 -3.62 5.37
CA ASN A 250 -25.80 -4.98 4.86
C ASN A 250 -24.66 -5.35 3.88
N ALA A 251 -24.70 -6.57 3.30
CA ALA A 251 -23.70 -7.01 2.33
C ALA A 251 -23.53 -6.04 1.13
N HIS A 252 -24.62 -5.45 0.62
CA HIS A 252 -24.55 -4.45 -0.44
C HIS A 252 -23.84 -3.17 0.01
N SER A 253 -24.01 -2.79 1.28
CA SER A 253 -23.34 -1.62 1.86
C SER A 253 -21.83 -1.81 1.97
N LEU A 254 -21.37 -3.05 2.12
CA LEU A 254 -19.93 -3.35 2.13
C LEU A 254 -19.25 -3.05 0.80
N SER A 255 -19.94 -3.14 -0.33
CA SER A 255 -19.40 -2.73 -1.63
C SER A 255 -19.08 -1.24 -1.69
N LEU A 256 -19.71 -0.41 -0.85
CA LEU A 256 -19.40 1.02 -0.73
C LEU A 256 -17.97 1.28 -0.19
N THR A 257 -17.33 0.29 0.40
CA THR A 257 -15.92 0.37 0.80
C THR A 257 -14.98 0.55 -0.40
N SER A 258 -15.44 0.28 -1.63
CA SER A 258 -14.71 0.55 -2.87
C SER A 258 -14.61 2.05 -3.20
N VAL A 259 -15.61 2.84 -2.82
CA VAL A 259 -15.71 4.27 -3.18
C VAL A 259 -14.50 5.07 -2.70
N PRO A 260 -14.02 4.93 -1.44
CA PRO A 260 -12.80 5.58 -0.99
C PRO A 260 -11.57 5.28 -1.85
N TYR A 261 -11.40 4.04 -2.32
CA TYR A 261 -10.25 3.67 -3.18
C TYR A 261 -10.33 4.29 -4.57
N ILE A 262 -11.54 4.36 -5.15
CA ILE A 262 -11.78 5.03 -6.44
C ILE A 262 -11.47 6.52 -6.31
N VAL A 263 -12.00 7.18 -5.28
CA VAL A 263 -11.78 8.60 -5.04
C VAL A 263 -10.30 8.89 -4.78
N ASN A 264 -9.61 8.05 -3.99
CA ASN A 264 -8.18 8.16 -3.76
C ASN A 264 -7.38 8.10 -5.07
N SER A 265 -7.72 7.19 -5.97
CA SER A 265 -7.04 7.04 -7.26
C SER A 265 -7.23 8.27 -8.16
N ILE A 266 -8.45 8.81 -8.23
CA ILE A 266 -8.76 10.02 -9.01
C ILE A 266 -8.00 11.22 -8.44
N PHE A 267 -8.06 11.42 -7.14
CA PHE A 267 -7.38 12.55 -6.48
C PHE A 267 -5.86 12.42 -6.55
N GLY A 268 -5.31 11.21 -6.61
CA GLY A 268 -3.89 10.97 -6.83
C GLY A 268 -3.41 11.58 -8.14
N VAL A 269 -4.17 11.37 -9.24
CA VAL A 269 -3.86 11.98 -10.55
C VAL A 269 -4.02 13.50 -10.49
N ILE A 270 -5.14 13.99 -9.94
CA ILE A 270 -5.40 15.43 -9.82
C ILE A 270 -4.31 16.12 -9.01
N SER A 271 -3.90 15.54 -7.89
CA SER A 271 -2.88 16.11 -7.01
C SER A 271 -1.53 16.30 -7.70
N GLY A 272 -1.13 15.34 -8.54
CA GLY A 272 0.08 15.47 -9.35
C GLY A 272 0.00 16.67 -10.30
N HIS A 273 -1.09 16.78 -11.07
CA HIS A 273 -1.28 17.91 -11.99
C HIS A 273 -1.35 19.27 -11.27
N VAL A 274 -1.99 19.33 -10.10
CA VAL A 274 -2.04 20.55 -9.28
C VAL A 274 -0.63 20.95 -8.82
N ALA A 275 0.15 19.98 -8.32
CA ALA A 275 1.53 20.23 -7.88
C ALA A 275 2.41 20.74 -9.03
N ASP A 276 2.36 20.10 -10.19
CA ASP A 276 3.11 20.52 -11.38
C ASP A 276 2.66 21.91 -11.85
N GLY A 277 1.36 22.19 -11.85
CA GLY A 277 0.81 23.50 -12.20
C GLY A 277 1.27 24.63 -11.26
N LEU A 278 1.45 24.35 -9.96
CA LEU A 278 1.99 25.30 -9.00
C LEU A 278 3.49 25.58 -9.25
N LEU A 279 4.26 24.55 -9.55
CA LEU A 279 5.68 24.69 -9.91
C LEU A 279 5.84 25.53 -11.19
N LEU A 280 5.01 25.30 -12.19
CA LEU A 280 5.00 26.12 -13.42
C LEU A 280 4.64 27.61 -13.14
N LYS A 281 3.90 27.89 -12.08
CA LYS A 281 3.60 29.24 -11.59
C LYS A 281 4.70 29.81 -10.68
N ASN A 282 5.90 29.26 -10.71
CA ASN A 282 7.07 29.68 -9.93
C ASN A 282 6.92 29.56 -8.40
N TRP A 283 6.04 28.68 -7.92
CA TRP A 283 6.05 28.35 -6.49
C TRP A 283 7.34 27.59 -6.15
N SER A 284 7.91 27.85 -4.98
CA SER A 284 9.07 27.07 -4.53
C SER A 284 8.69 25.60 -4.30
N VAL A 285 9.60 24.68 -4.63
CA VAL A 285 9.39 23.24 -4.42
C VAL A 285 8.98 22.95 -2.98
N LEU A 286 9.64 23.57 -2.00
CA LEU A 286 9.32 23.40 -0.59
C LEU A 286 7.87 23.79 -0.27
N ASN A 287 7.40 24.91 -0.78
CA ASN A 287 6.03 25.37 -0.54
C ASN A 287 5.00 24.42 -1.15
N VAL A 288 5.27 23.89 -2.37
CA VAL A 288 4.40 22.89 -2.99
C VAL A 288 4.39 21.60 -2.16
N ARG A 289 5.56 21.10 -1.71
CA ARG A 289 5.63 19.90 -0.87
C ARG A 289 4.89 20.09 0.45
N ARG A 290 5.06 21.24 1.11
CA ARG A 290 4.35 21.57 2.35
C ARG A 290 2.86 21.67 2.15
N LEU A 291 2.40 22.37 1.10
CA LEU A 291 0.98 22.50 0.80
C LEU A 291 0.34 21.14 0.55
N MET A 292 0.92 20.33 -0.34
CA MET A 292 0.38 19.02 -0.71
C MET A 292 0.35 18.05 0.48
N THR A 293 1.40 18.04 1.32
CA THR A 293 1.41 17.22 2.54
C THR A 293 0.42 17.75 3.58
N SER A 294 0.30 19.07 3.75
CA SER A 294 -0.69 19.64 4.68
C SER A 294 -2.12 19.31 4.26
N VAL A 295 -2.46 19.45 2.99
CA VAL A 295 -3.77 19.01 2.46
C VAL A 295 -3.97 17.53 2.68
N GLY A 296 -2.92 16.72 2.41
CA GLY A 296 -2.95 15.27 2.52
C GLY A 296 -3.00 14.71 3.94
N LEU A 297 -2.72 15.49 4.96
CA LEU A 297 -2.79 15.08 6.38
C LEU A 297 -3.89 15.83 7.15
N VAL A 298 -3.96 17.15 7.02
CA VAL A 298 -4.98 17.97 7.74
C VAL A 298 -6.37 17.71 7.16
N GLY A 299 -6.48 17.56 5.83
CA GLY A 299 -7.75 17.22 5.19
C GLY A 299 -8.36 15.93 5.75
N PRO A 300 -7.66 14.79 5.65
CA PRO A 300 -8.12 13.55 6.28
C PRO A 300 -8.44 13.69 7.77
N ALA A 301 -7.62 14.43 8.53
CA ALA A 301 -7.87 14.65 9.96
C ALA A 301 -9.23 15.30 10.21
N LEU A 302 -9.56 16.36 9.46
CA LEU A 302 -10.84 17.07 9.61
C LEU A 302 -12.03 16.19 9.24
N PHE A 303 -11.96 15.46 8.11
CA PHE A 303 -13.04 14.61 7.67
C PHE A 303 -13.23 13.38 8.57
N LEU A 304 -12.16 12.81 9.15
CA LEU A 304 -12.27 11.75 10.15
C LEU A 304 -12.85 12.24 11.47
N ALA A 305 -12.55 13.48 11.89
CA ALA A 305 -13.16 14.06 13.06
C ALA A 305 -14.68 14.27 12.89
N ILE A 306 -15.13 14.65 11.68
CA ILE A 306 -16.57 14.74 11.38
C ILE A 306 -17.19 13.35 11.26
N PHE A 307 -16.48 12.40 10.63
CA PHE A 307 -16.93 11.02 10.44
C PHE A 307 -17.31 10.33 11.77
N CYS A 308 -16.61 10.62 12.86
CA CYS A 308 -16.84 9.96 14.14
C CYS A 308 -18.16 10.33 14.84
N VAL A 309 -18.87 11.35 14.38
CA VAL A 309 -20.17 11.80 14.93
C VAL A 309 -21.35 11.56 13.99
N VAL A 310 -21.11 10.86 12.86
CA VAL A 310 -22.11 10.61 11.84
C VAL A 310 -22.67 9.20 11.97
N ASP A 311 -24.00 9.09 12.11
CA ASP A 311 -24.72 7.83 12.22
C ASP A 311 -25.39 7.40 10.91
N HIS A 312 -25.26 8.22 9.84
CA HIS A 312 -25.90 7.96 8.56
C HIS A 312 -24.91 7.38 7.55
N LEU A 313 -25.12 6.10 7.15
CA LEU A 313 -24.19 5.32 6.35
C LEU A 313 -23.76 6.00 5.02
N PRO A 314 -24.65 6.50 4.13
CA PRO A 314 -24.22 7.17 2.91
C PRO A 314 -23.33 8.39 3.17
N PHE A 315 -23.64 9.19 4.18
CA PHE A 315 -22.86 10.37 4.51
C PHE A 315 -21.49 10.00 5.10
N ALA A 316 -21.44 8.94 5.91
CA ALA A 316 -20.18 8.38 6.41
C ALA A 316 -19.26 7.93 5.25
N VAL A 317 -19.81 7.24 4.23
CA VAL A 317 -19.06 6.83 3.04
C VAL A 317 -18.51 8.04 2.26
N VAL A 318 -19.31 9.10 2.12
CA VAL A 318 -18.85 10.35 1.47
C VAL A 318 -17.68 10.96 2.24
N LEU A 319 -17.79 11.08 3.56
CA LEU A 319 -16.74 11.69 4.39
C LEU A 319 -15.43 10.90 4.33
N VAL A 320 -15.49 9.57 4.46
CA VAL A 320 -14.29 8.73 4.38
C VAL A 320 -13.70 8.74 2.97
N SER A 321 -14.54 8.84 1.93
CA SER A 321 -14.08 8.94 0.55
C SER A 321 -13.34 10.26 0.29
N ILE A 322 -13.84 11.38 0.80
CA ILE A 322 -13.14 12.67 0.73
C ILE A 322 -11.84 12.61 1.53
N SER A 323 -11.86 12.04 2.73
CA SER A 323 -10.67 11.82 3.56
C SER A 323 -9.59 11.06 2.79
N MET A 324 -9.92 9.92 2.19
CA MET A 324 -9.00 9.11 1.39
C MET A 324 -8.54 9.84 0.12
N GLY A 325 -9.44 10.57 -0.55
CA GLY A 325 -9.10 11.39 -1.71
C GLY A 325 -8.05 12.45 -1.38
N LEU A 326 -8.26 13.22 -0.31
CA LEU A 326 -7.31 14.23 0.12
C LEU A 326 -5.98 13.62 0.56
N SER A 327 -5.99 12.43 1.18
CA SER A 327 -4.77 11.70 1.54
C SER A 327 -3.88 11.41 0.33
N ALA A 328 -4.44 11.25 -0.86
CA ALA A 328 -3.67 11.03 -2.09
C ALA A 328 -2.73 12.20 -2.44
N CYS A 329 -2.99 13.43 -1.95
CA CYS A 329 -2.10 14.58 -2.11
C CYS A 329 -0.70 14.35 -1.52
N ASN A 330 -0.56 13.43 -0.57
CA ASN A 330 0.72 13.07 0.01
C ASN A 330 1.73 12.51 -1.02
N SER A 331 1.24 11.94 -2.13
CA SER A 331 2.08 11.47 -3.23
C SER A 331 2.90 12.60 -3.88
N ALA A 332 2.27 13.76 -4.10
CA ALA A 332 2.93 14.97 -4.60
C ALA A 332 3.60 15.80 -3.47
N GLY A 333 3.32 15.47 -2.22
CA GLY A 333 3.89 16.07 -1.01
C GLY A 333 5.16 15.37 -0.53
N HIS A 334 5.09 14.82 0.69
CA HIS A 334 6.25 14.20 1.37
C HIS A 334 6.80 12.97 0.65
N LEU A 335 5.99 12.19 -0.08
CA LEU A 335 6.49 11.03 -0.82
C LEU A 335 7.40 11.44 -2.00
N SER A 336 7.07 12.52 -2.70
CA SER A 336 7.95 13.08 -3.74
C SER A 336 9.18 13.78 -3.16
N ASN A 337 9.13 14.24 -1.92
CA ASN A 337 10.23 14.96 -1.28
C ASN A 337 11.48 14.09 -1.04
N HIS A 338 11.37 12.77 -1.07
CA HIS A 338 12.51 11.86 -1.05
C HIS A 338 13.53 12.14 -2.17
N VAL A 339 13.02 12.48 -3.36
CA VAL A 339 13.86 12.82 -4.51
C VAL A 339 14.51 14.18 -4.34
N ASP A 340 13.81 15.14 -3.71
CA ASP A 340 14.35 16.49 -3.50
C ASP A 340 15.50 16.51 -2.47
N VAL A 341 15.34 15.75 -1.37
CA VAL A 341 16.32 15.76 -0.24
C VAL A 341 17.46 14.76 -0.40
N ALA A 342 17.25 13.70 -1.15
CA ALA A 342 18.23 12.63 -1.33
C ALA A 342 18.15 12.04 -2.75
N PRO A 343 18.46 12.81 -3.81
CA PRO A 343 18.27 12.38 -5.21
C PRO A 343 19.02 11.09 -5.53
N ASN A 344 20.22 10.91 -4.98
CA ASN A 344 21.03 9.71 -5.20
C ASN A 344 20.61 8.51 -4.35
N TYR A 345 19.84 8.74 -3.28
CA TYR A 345 19.42 7.74 -2.28
C TYR A 345 17.90 7.73 -2.06
N ALA A 346 17.14 8.28 -3.01
CA ALA A 346 15.69 8.39 -2.89
C ALA A 346 15.01 7.03 -2.65
N GLY A 347 15.47 5.99 -3.33
CA GLY A 347 14.99 4.62 -3.13
C GLY A 347 15.27 4.10 -1.72
N THR A 348 16.46 4.37 -1.17
CA THR A 348 16.84 3.95 0.19
C THR A 348 16.03 4.69 1.26
N THR A 349 15.93 6.03 1.12
CA THR A 349 15.12 6.84 2.06
C THR A 349 13.65 6.46 2.00
N PHE A 350 13.11 6.18 0.81
CA PHE A 350 11.75 5.70 0.64
C PHE A 350 11.55 4.31 1.29
N ALA A 351 12.49 3.38 1.12
CA ALA A 351 12.42 2.05 1.73
C ALA A 351 12.39 2.12 3.26
N ILE A 352 13.26 2.96 3.86
CA ILE A 352 13.26 3.21 5.31
C ILE A 352 11.91 3.80 5.75
N SER A 353 11.46 4.84 5.04
CA SER A 353 10.18 5.50 5.31
C SER A 353 9.01 4.52 5.25
N ASN A 354 8.94 3.70 4.21
CA ASN A 354 7.87 2.72 4.02
C ASN A 354 7.89 1.61 5.09
N THR A 355 9.09 1.21 5.53
CA THR A 355 9.23 0.27 6.64
C THR A 355 8.66 0.86 7.93
N ILE A 356 9.03 2.11 8.27
CA ILE A 356 8.47 2.83 9.43
C ILE A 356 6.96 3.01 9.28
N ALA A 357 6.49 3.35 8.08
CA ALA A 357 5.08 3.55 7.75
C ALA A 357 4.25 2.25 7.72
N THR A 358 4.88 1.08 7.82
CA THR A 358 4.17 -0.20 8.00
C THR A 358 3.85 -0.49 9.47
N ILE A 359 4.56 0.15 10.42
CA ILE A 359 4.30 -0.01 11.87
C ILE A 359 2.84 0.30 12.22
N PRO A 360 2.18 1.36 11.71
CA PRO A 360 0.75 1.56 11.86
C PRO A 360 -0.10 0.34 11.51
N GLY A 361 0.24 -0.37 10.42
CA GLY A 361 -0.48 -1.58 10.01
C GLY A 361 -0.44 -2.70 11.04
N ILE A 362 0.66 -2.79 11.80
CA ILE A 362 0.82 -3.75 12.91
C ILE A 362 0.00 -3.30 14.13
N LEU A 363 0.00 -2.00 14.41
CA LEU A 363 -0.58 -1.45 15.65
C LEU A 363 -2.09 -1.17 15.53
N CYS A 364 -2.57 -0.73 14.36
CA CYS A 364 -3.95 -0.27 14.21
C CYS A 364 -4.99 -1.33 14.56
N GLY A 365 -4.75 -2.61 14.27
CA GLY A 365 -5.67 -3.70 14.64
C GLY A 365 -5.88 -3.82 16.14
N PRO A 366 -4.84 -4.20 16.91
CA PRO A 366 -4.97 -4.38 18.36
C PRO A 366 -5.26 -3.09 19.12
N VAL A 367 -4.69 -1.95 18.70
CA VAL A 367 -4.96 -0.64 19.35
C VAL A 367 -6.42 -0.24 19.16
N THR A 368 -6.97 -0.36 17.95
CA THR A 368 -8.40 -0.09 17.71
C THR A 368 -9.28 -0.99 18.56
N ALA A 369 -9.01 -2.30 18.57
CA ALA A 369 -9.79 -3.24 19.38
C ALA A 369 -9.76 -2.87 20.87
N SER A 370 -8.57 -2.52 21.40
CA SER A 370 -8.42 -2.11 22.81
C SER A 370 -9.16 -0.81 23.11
N LEU A 371 -9.05 0.20 22.25
CA LEU A 371 -9.76 1.48 22.44
C LEU A 371 -11.27 1.29 22.39
N VAL A 372 -11.81 0.60 21.40
CA VAL A 372 -13.24 0.37 21.27
C VAL A 372 -13.77 -0.41 22.47
N THR A 373 -13.05 -1.42 22.96
CA THR A 373 -13.44 -2.18 24.15
C THR A 373 -13.38 -1.33 25.42
N ALA A 374 -12.33 -0.51 25.60
CA ALA A 374 -12.17 0.34 26.78
C ALA A 374 -13.19 1.48 26.86
N PHE A 375 -13.75 1.90 25.75
CA PHE A 375 -14.74 2.98 25.67
C PHE A 375 -16.15 2.46 25.31
N ASP A 376 -16.54 1.31 25.86
CA ASP A 376 -17.88 0.70 25.74
C ASP A 376 -18.41 0.62 24.30
N GLY A 377 -17.51 0.22 23.40
CA GLY A 377 -17.86 0.06 22.00
C GLY A 377 -17.82 1.35 21.16
N LYS A 378 -17.43 2.49 21.66
CA LYS A 378 -17.40 3.77 20.93
C LYS A 378 -16.15 3.90 20.07
N TRP A 379 -16.35 4.14 18.77
CA TRP A 379 -15.28 4.32 17.79
C TRP A 379 -14.68 5.72 17.73
N MET A 380 -15.31 6.69 18.40
CA MET A 380 -14.89 8.09 18.38
C MET A 380 -13.42 8.26 18.78
N THR A 381 -12.95 7.54 19.82
CA THR A 381 -11.56 7.59 20.27
C THR A 381 -10.55 7.13 19.23
N VAL A 382 -10.92 6.15 18.40
CA VAL A 382 -10.08 5.63 17.31
C VAL A 382 -9.88 6.70 16.24
N PHE A 383 -10.96 7.31 15.77
CA PHE A 383 -10.89 8.33 14.71
C PHE A 383 -10.30 9.65 15.18
N LEU A 384 -10.58 10.06 16.42
CA LEU A 384 -9.92 11.23 17.03
C LEU A 384 -8.42 10.99 17.25
N GLY A 385 -8.02 9.76 17.62
CA GLY A 385 -6.62 9.37 17.70
C GLY A 385 -5.93 9.47 16.33
N ALA A 386 -6.57 9.01 15.26
CA ALA A 386 -6.06 9.16 13.90
C ALA A 386 -5.98 10.63 13.47
N THR A 387 -6.99 11.43 13.81
CA THR A 387 -6.99 12.89 13.61
C THR A 387 -5.77 13.54 14.26
N PHE A 388 -5.53 13.22 15.53
CA PHE A 388 -4.39 13.74 16.27
C PHE A 388 -3.03 13.35 15.64
N VAL A 389 -2.86 12.09 15.28
CA VAL A 389 -1.63 11.60 14.61
C VAL A 389 -1.39 12.34 13.29
N ASN A 390 -2.43 12.53 12.48
CA ASN A 390 -2.33 13.27 11.22
C ASN A 390 -1.94 14.74 11.43
N LEU A 391 -2.56 15.43 12.39
CA LEU A 391 -2.25 16.83 12.70
C LEU A 391 -0.80 16.99 13.20
N MET A 392 -0.35 16.07 14.06
CA MET A 392 1.04 16.05 14.54
C MET A 392 2.02 15.77 13.39
N GLY A 393 1.71 14.82 12.50
CA GLY A 393 2.50 14.55 11.32
C GLY A 393 2.61 15.76 10.39
N ALA A 394 1.49 16.44 10.15
CA ALA A 394 1.46 17.66 9.35
C ALA A 394 2.30 18.78 9.98
N PHE A 395 2.17 19.01 11.28
CA PHE A 395 2.94 20.02 12.01
C PHE A 395 4.45 19.76 11.96
N ILE A 396 4.87 18.52 12.24
CA ILE A 396 6.28 18.13 12.20
C ILE A 396 6.85 18.28 10.80
N TYR A 397 6.10 17.85 9.77
CA TYR A 397 6.54 17.99 8.39
C TYR A 397 6.64 19.46 7.99
N PHE A 398 5.63 20.26 8.28
CA PHE A 398 5.60 21.68 7.91
C PHE A 398 6.79 22.47 8.50
N THR A 399 7.15 22.17 9.74
CA THR A 399 8.22 22.89 10.46
C THR A 399 9.63 22.43 10.10
N ASN A 400 9.83 21.12 9.82
CA ASN A 400 11.17 20.54 9.66
C ASN A 400 11.51 20.09 8.23
N SER A 401 10.56 20.16 7.28
CA SER A 401 10.82 19.78 5.89
C SER A 401 11.71 20.79 5.17
N VAL A 402 12.54 20.26 4.27
CA VAL A 402 13.36 21.02 3.32
C VAL A 402 13.18 20.43 1.92
N ALA A 403 13.52 21.20 0.88
CA ALA A 403 13.53 20.73 -0.50
C ALA A 403 14.92 20.95 -1.16
N THR A 404 15.95 21.01 -0.33
CA THR A 404 17.35 21.05 -0.75
C THR A 404 18.02 19.71 -0.46
N GLN A 405 18.99 19.33 -1.27
CA GLN A 405 19.70 18.09 -1.06
C GLN A 405 20.37 18.05 0.32
N VAL A 406 20.12 16.97 1.07
CA VAL A 406 20.69 16.70 2.39
C VAL A 406 21.66 15.52 2.34
N LEU A 407 21.38 14.53 1.45
CA LEU A 407 22.21 13.35 1.19
C LEU A 407 22.54 13.20 -0.29
#